data_98f6c7a1253fba6c637a4a624e9463e7
#
_entry.id   98f6c7a1253fba6c637a4a624e9463e7
#
_cell.length_a   1.000
_cell.length_b   1.000
_cell.length_c   1.000
_cell.angle_alpha   90.00
_cell.angle_beta   90.00
_cell.angle_gamma   90.00
#
_symmetry.space_group_name_H-M   'P 1'
#
loop_
_entity.id
_entity.type
_entity.pdbx_description
1 polymer ?
#
loop_
_entity_poly.entity_id
_entity_poly.type
_entity_poly.pdbx_seq_one_letter_code
_entity_poly.pdbx_strand_id
1 'polypeptide(L)'
;VVPNNVRVPILRVEAKPDELQVCTWIHLTTALAPFTGVLHLVAAIVLWQVKREGSAYTDDHGREVVNFQISLMIYSVVLGILGFLVIPLIALAAVWIVAIVSLIRGAVAASRGEIFRYPMCLRFIR
;
A
#
# COMPACT_ATOMS: atom_id res chain seq x y z
N VAL A 1 -16.99 1.08 8.56
CA VAL A 1 -16.03 0.59 7.57
C VAL A 1 -15.48 -0.75 8.05
N VAL A 2 -14.54 -1.32 7.39
CA VAL A 2 -14.07 -2.69 7.65
C VAL A 2 -13.33 -2.76 8.98
N PRO A 3 -13.70 -3.65 9.92
CA PRO A 3 -12.96 -3.86 11.16
C PRO A 3 -11.53 -4.36 10.87
N ASN A 4 -10.56 -3.95 11.69
CA ASN A 4 -9.16 -4.34 11.53
C ASN A 4 -8.91 -5.86 11.67
N ASN A 5 -9.85 -6.60 12.23
CA ASN A 5 -9.79 -8.05 12.38
C ASN A 5 -10.27 -8.83 11.14
N VAL A 6 -10.82 -8.14 10.14
CA VAL A 6 -11.24 -8.79 8.88
C VAL A 6 -10.00 -9.10 8.04
N ARG A 7 -9.70 -10.39 7.90
CA ARG A 7 -8.50 -10.89 7.21
C ARG A 7 -8.76 -11.33 5.76
N VAL A 8 -9.88 -10.94 5.18
CA VAL A 8 -10.13 -11.22 3.76
C VAL A 8 -9.26 -10.30 2.90
N PRO A 9 -8.58 -10.82 1.86
CA PRO A 9 -7.70 -10.01 1.03
C PRO A 9 -8.45 -8.97 0.21
N ILE A 10 -9.67 -9.25 -0.18
CA ILE A 10 -10.53 -8.36 -0.98
C ILE A 10 -11.96 -8.43 -0.45
N LEU A 11 -12.54 -7.28 -0.16
CA LEU A 11 -13.95 -7.13 0.22
C LEU A 11 -14.56 -5.99 -0.61
N ARG A 12 -15.65 -6.29 -1.32
CA ARG A 12 -16.35 -5.29 -2.10
C ARG A 12 -17.23 -4.42 -1.20
N VAL A 13 -17.14 -3.10 -1.39
CA VAL A 13 -17.95 -2.09 -0.70
C VAL A 13 -18.45 -1.05 -1.70
N GLU A 14 -19.51 -0.35 -1.33
CA GLU A 14 -19.99 0.78 -2.12
C GLU A 14 -19.08 2.00 -1.90
N ALA A 15 -18.64 2.62 -2.99
CA ALA A 15 -17.83 3.84 -2.99
C ALA A 15 -18.20 4.73 -4.18
N LYS A 16 -18.00 6.03 -4.03
CA LYS A 16 -18.26 6.99 -5.10
C LYS A 16 -17.17 6.94 -6.17
N PRO A 17 -17.46 7.31 -7.43
CA PRO A 17 -16.47 7.29 -8.51
C PRO A 17 -15.22 8.11 -8.24
N ASP A 18 -15.34 9.27 -7.59
CA ASP A 18 -14.21 10.11 -7.18
C ASP A 18 -13.35 9.43 -6.08
N GLU A 19 -13.97 8.75 -5.14
CA GLU A 19 -13.27 7.97 -4.11
C GLU A 19 -12.48 6.80 -4.74
N LEU A 20 -13.08 6.11 -5.71
CA LEU A 20 -12.42 5.02 -6.44
C LEU A 20 -11.16 5.54 -7.15
N GLN A 21 -11.27 6.69 -7.82
CA GLN A 21 -10.15 7.29 -8.54
C GLN A 21 -9.03 7.72 -7.59
N VAL A 22 -9.36 8.41 -6.50
CA VAL A 22 -8.39 8.87 -5.50
C VAL A 22 -7.65 7.69 -4.88
N CYS A 23 -8.38 6.65 -4.45
CA CYS A 23 -7.76 5.46 -3.87
C CYS A 23 -6.86 4.72 -4.86
N THR A 24 -7.25 4.67 -6.14
CA THR A 24 -6.39 4.10 -7.19
C THR A 24 -5.06 4.86 -7.29
N TRP A 25 -5.10 6.20 -7.29
CA TRP A 25 -3.88 7.02 -7.31
C TRP A 25 -3.03 6.83 -6.06
N ILE A 26 -3.64 6.74 -4.87
CA ILE A 26 -2.91 6.47 -3.63
C ILE A 26 -2.14 5.15 -3.73
N HIS A 27 -2.75 4.08 -4.24
CA HIS A 27 -2.05 2.81 -4.46
C HIS A 27 -0.92 2.94 -5.49
N LEU A 28 -1.13 3.69 -6.57
CA LEU A 28 -0.13 3.87 -7.63
C LEU A 28 1.11 4.65 -7.18
N THR A 29 1.04 5.44 -6.09
CA THR A 29 2.24 6.09 -5.54
C THR A 29 3.32 5.08 -5.16
N THR A 30 2.95 3.85 -4.79
CA THR A 30 3.90 2.79 -4.46
C THR A 30 4.77 2.40 -5.66
N ALA A 31 4.30 2.57 -6.90
CA ALA A 31 5.09 2.30 -8.09
C ALA A 31 6.31 3.23 -8.23
N LEU A 32 6.29 4.39 -7.58
CA LEU A 32 7.40 5.34 -7.58
C LEU A 32 8.52 4.97 -6.59
N ALA A 33 8.28 4.02 -5.68
CA ALA A 33 9.20 3.66 -4.61
C ALA A 33 10.66 3.40 -5.09
N PRO A 34 10.92 2.60 -6.15
CA PRO A 34 12.28 2.31 -6.57
C PRO A 34 13.02 3.52 -7.16
N PHE A 35 12.31 4.60 -7.52
CA PHE A 35 12.88 5.77 -8.17
C PHE A 35 12.99 6.99 -7.27
N THR A 36 12.17 7.08 -6.23
CA THR A 36 11.98 8.31 -5.46
C THR A 36 12.37 8.18 -3.99
N GLY A 37 12.87 7.03 -3.55
CA GLY A 37 13.21 6.80 -2.14
C GLY A 37 12.00 7.05 -1.22
N VAL A 38 12.06 8.08 -0.37
CA VAL A 38 10.96 8.41 0.58
C VAL A 38 9.83 9.24 -0.04
N LEU A 39 10.02 9.84 -1.23
CA LEU A 39 9.05 10.79 -1.79
C LEU A 39 7.71 10.15 -2.13
N HIS A 40 7.69 8.88 -2.52
CA HIS A 40 6.45 8.14 -2.77
C HIS A 40 5.58 8.03 -1.52
N LEU A 41 6.18 7.87 -0.34
CA LEU A 41 5.47 7.83 0.94
C LEU A 41 4.85 9.20 1.25
N VAL A 42 5.59 10.27 1.02
CA VAL A 42 5.08 11.64 1.19
C VAL A 42 3.88 11.88 0.27
N ALA A 43 3.97 11.48 -0.99
CA ALA A 43 2.86 11.58 -1.94
C ALA A 43 1.61 10.81 -1.47
N ALA A 44 1.78 9.59 -1.00
CA ALA A 44 0.67 8.80 -0.45
C ALA A 44 0.02 9.46 0.77
N ILE A 45 0.83 9.95 1.71
CA ILE A 45 0.35 10.63 2.92
C ILE A 45 -0.41 11.91 2.55
N VAL A 46 0.12 12.73 1.65
CA VAL A 46 -0.53 13.98 1.23
C VAL A 46 -1.88 13.69 0.57
N LEU A 47 -1.93 12.77 -0.38
CA LEU A 47 -3.19 12.40 -1.04
C LEU A 47 -4.20 11.86 -0.03
N TRP A 48 -3.77 11.00 0.88
CA TRP A 48 -4.63 10.46 1.93
C TRP A 48 -5.15 11.57 2.86
N GLN A 49 -4.28 12.41 3.41
CA GLN A 49 -4.66 13.45 4.37
C GLN A 49 -5.63 14.48 3.75
N VAL A 50 -5.41 14.86 2.49
CA VAL A 50 -6.26 15.83 1.80
C VAL A 50 -7.64 15.25 1.48
N LYS A 51 -7.74 13.95 1.22
CA LYS A 51 -8.96 13.33 0.68
C LYS A 51 -9.70 12.43 1.65
N ARG A 52 -9.17 12.15 2.85
CA ARG A 52 -9.80 11.23 3.82
C ARG A 52 -11.03 11.79 4.49
N GLU A 53 -11.16 13.12 4.60
CA GLU A 53 -12.28 13.74 5.30
C GLU A 53 -13.59 13.46 4.56
N GLY A 54 -14.57 12.93 5.28
CA GLY A 54 -15.87 12.56 4.74
C GLY A 54 -15.90 11.26 3.94
N SER A 55 -14.78 10.54 3.83
CA SER A 55 -14.71 9.26 3.13
C SER A 55 -13.99 8.20 3.95
N ALA A 56 -14.78 7.32 4.59
CA ALA A 56 -14.24 6.16 5.31
C ALA A 56 -13.53 5.18 4.35
N TYR A 57 -13.97 5.10 3.10
CA TYR A 57 -13.34 4.30 2.05
C TYR A 57 -11.92 4.81 1.74
N THR A 58 -11.77 6.12 1.51
CA THR A 58 -10.47 6.74 1.25
C THR A 58 -9.53 6.65 2.47
N ASP A 59 -10.07 6.79 3.69
CA ASP A 59 -9.28 6.67 4.91
C ASP A 59 -8.74 5.24 5.09
N ASP A 60 -9.55 4.21 4.82
CA ASP A 60 -9.12 2.81 4.91
C ASP A 60 -8.02 2.48 3.90
N HIS A 61 -8.20 2.83 2.64
CA HIS A 61 -7.17 2.62 1.60
C HIS A 61 -5.89 3.39 1.88
N GLY A 62 -6.00 4.65 2.32
CA GLY A 62 -4.84 5.47 2.65
C GLY A 62 -3.98 4.88 3.78
N ARG A 63 -4.62 4.43 4.86
CA ARG A 63 -3.92 3.73 5.95
C ARG A 63 -3.21 2.47 5.48
N GLU A 64 -3.90 1.66 4.68
CA GLU A 64 -3.34 0.40 4.18
C GLU A 64 -2.12 0.65 3.29
N VAL A 65 -2.20 1.62 2.37
CA VAL A 65 -1.08 1.96 1.48
C VAL A 65 0.10 2.54 2.26
N VAL A 66 -0.13 3.47 3.17
CA VAL A 66 0.94 4.08 3.98
C VAL A 66 1.63 3.02 4.84
N ASN A 67 0.87 2.16 5.52
CA ASN A 67 1.43 1.04 6.28
C ASN A 67 2.25 0.10 5.40
N PHE A 68 1.77 -0.21 4.21
CA PHE A 68 2.48 -1.05 3.26
C PHE A 68 3.78 -0.41 2.79
N GLN A 69 3.77 0.88 2.44
CA GLN A 69 4.97 1.61 2.02
C GLN A 69 6.01 1.70 3.14
N ILE A 70 5.59 1.95 4.39
CA ILE A 70 6.48 1.91 5.55
C ILE A 70 7.09 0.52 5.71
N SER A 71 6.27 -0.52 5.60
CA SER A 71 6.75 -1.91 5.68
C SER A 71 7.79 -2.22 4.60
N LEU A 72 7.55 -1.80 3.35
CA LEU A 72 8.51 -1.94 2.25
C LEU A 72 9.83 -1.24 2.54
N MET A 73 9.79 -0.04 3.09
CA MET A 73 10.99 0.71 3.45
C MET A 73 11.79 -0.03 4.51
N ILE A 74 11.13 -0.54 5.57
CA ILE A 74 11.79 -1.31 6.63
C ILE A 74 12.45 -2.56 6.03
N TYR A 75 11.71 -3.35 5.24
CA TYR A 75 12.26 -4.55 4.62
C TYR A 75 13.43 -4.24 3.68
N SER A 76 13.32 -3.16 2.88
CA SER A 76 14.38 -2.74 1.96
C SER A 76 15.65 -2.33 2.71
N VAL A 77 15.52 -1.58 3.81
CA VAL A 77 16.67 -1.18 4.64
C VAL A 77 17.31 -2.39 5.30
N VAL A 78 16.53 -3.25 5.95
CA VAL A 78 17.06 -4.44 6.65
C VAL A 78 17.76 -5.38 5.68
N LEU A 79 17.09 -5.73 4.56
CA LEU A 79 17.65 -6.66 3.58
C LEU A 79 18.78 -6.02 2.76
N GLY A 80 18.77 -4.70 2.56
CA GLY A 80 19.84 -3.96 1.92
C GLY A 80 21.11 -3.94 2.77
N ILE A 81 21.00 -3.77 4.09
CA ILE A 81 22.13 -3.85 5.03
C ILE A 81 22.71 -5.26 5.04
N LEU A 82 21.86 -6.29 4.95
CA LEU A 82 22.28 -7.69 4.87
C LEU A 82 22.74 -8.11 3.47
N GLY A 83 22.79 -7.17 2.52
CA GLY A 83 23.07 -7.40 1.10
C GLY A 83 24.45 -7.93 0.74
N PHE A 84 25.33 -8.12 1.73
CA PHE A 84 26.62 -8.83 1.53
C PHE A 84 26.46 -10.33 1.27
N LEU A 85 25.26 -10.88 1.53
CA LEU A 85 24.95 -12.29 1.32
C LEU A 85 23.96 -12.43 0.16
N VAL A 86 24.18 -13.39 -0.72
CA VAL A 86 23.31 -13.68 -1.88
C VAL A 86 21.87 -13.99 -1.45
N ILE A 87 21.69 -14.69 -0.32
CA ILE A 87 20.36 -15.07 0.19
C ILE A 87 19.47 -13.85 0.51
N PRO A 88 19.95 -12.82 1.24
CA PRO A 88 19.16 -11.60 1.43
C PRO A 88 18.82 -10.85 0.14
N LEU A 89 19.68 -10.84 -0.86
CA LEU A 89 19.39 -10.23 -2.16
C LEU A 89 18.24 -10.94 -2.89
N ILE A 90 18.23 -12.28 -2.86
CA ILE A 90 17.12 -13.08 -3.41
C ILE A 90 15.82 -12.79 -2.64
N ALA A 91 15.90 -12.72 -1.31
CA ALA A 91 14.74 -12.37 -0.48
C ALA A 91 14.21 -10.97 -0.78
N LEU A 92 15.09 -9.99 -1.00
CA LEU A 92 14.72 -8.64 -1.37
C LEU A 92 14.00 -8.61 -2.73
N ALA A 93 14.52 -9.33 -3.73
CA ALA A 93 13.87 -9.46 -5.03
C ALA A 93 12.47 -10.08 -4.90
N ALA A 94 12.31 -11.13 -4.10
CA ALA A 94 11.01 -11.76 -3.83
C ALA A 94 10.02 -10.77 -3.18
N VAL A 95 10.46 -9.98 -2.21
CA VAL A 95 9.64 -8.94 -1.57
C VAL A 95 9.15 -7.92 -2.60
N TRP A 96 10.02 -7.47 -3.50
CA TRP A 96 9.63 -6.52 -4.55
C TRP A 96 8.66 -7.10 -5.58
N ILE A 97 8.81 -8.37 -5.94
CA ILE A 97 7.84 -9.05 -6.81
C ILE A 97 6.45 -9.07 -6.15
N VAL A 98 6.38 -9.48 -4.88
CA VAL A 98 5.12 -9.48 -4.12
C VAL A 98 4.55 -8.05 -4.00
N ALA A 99 5.39 -7.05 -3.80
CA ALA A 99 4.99 -5.65 -3.73
C ALA A 99 4.34 -5.17 -5.03
N ILE A 100 4.96 -5.44 -6.19
CA ILE A 100 4.45 -5.05 -7.51
C ILE A 100 3.10 -5.72 -7.79
N VAL A 101 3.00 -7.02 -7.55
CA VAL A 101 1.73 -7.75 -7.73
C VAL A 101 0.64 -7.20 -6.81
N SER A 102 0.98 -6.95 -5.56
CA SER A 102 0.03 -6.41 -4.58
C SER A 102 -0.40 -4.98 -4.89
N LEU A 103 0.52 -4.13 -5.37
CA LEU A 103 0.21 -2.79 -5.86
C LEU A 103 -0.83 -2.83 -7.00
N ILE A 104 -0.61 -3.66 -8.01
CA ILE A 104 -1.54 -3.79 -9.14
C ILE A 104 -2.90 -4.28 -8.64
N ARG A 105 -2.92 -5.31 -7.79
CA ARG A 105 -4.17 -5.84 -7.22
C ARG A 105 -4.89 -4.80 -6.35
N GLY A 106 -4.15 -4.05 -5.54
CA GLY A 106 -4.69 -2.98 -4.70
C GLY A 106 -5.30 -1.85 -5.54
N ALA A 107 -4.60 -1.39 -6.57
CA ALA A 107 -5.09 -0.34 -7.47
C ALA A 107 -6.36 -0.79 -8.23
N VAL A 108 -6.38 -2.04 -8.73
CA VAL A 108 -7.56 -2.60 -9.40
C VAL A 108 -8.73 -2.75 -8.42
N ALA A 109 -8.49 -3.25 -7.21
CA ALA A 109 -9.54 -3.36 -6.19
C ALA A 109 -10.11 -1.98 -5.84
N ALA A 110 -9.26 -0.98 -5.63
CA ALA A 110 -9.67 0.39 -5.32
C ALA A 110 -10.53 0.99 -6.45
N SER A 111 -10.18 0.76 -7.72
CA SER A 111 -10.96 1.24 -8.86
C SER A 111 -12.32 0.55 -9.02
N ARG A 112 -12.51 -0.62 -8.40
CA ARG A 112 -13.75 -1.41 -8.43
C ARG A 112 -14.63 -1.28 -7.18
N GLY A 113 -14.24 -0.43 -6.22
CA GLY A 113 -14.95 -0.30 -4.95
C GLY A 113 -14.73 -1.48 -3.99
N GLU A 114 -13.60 -2.15 -4.09
CA GLU A 114 -13.23 -3.28 -3.25
C GLU A 114 -12.17 -2.87 -2.23
N ILE A 115 -12.28 -3.37 -0.99
CA ILE A 115 -11.23 -3.22 0.02
C ILE A 115 -10.15 -4.27 -0.21
N PHE A 116 -8.89 -3.83 -0.29
CA PHE A 116 -7.72 -4.69 -0.47
C PHE A 116 -6.82 -4.64 0.78
N ARG A 117 -6.31 -5.79 1.17
CA ARG A 117 -5.34 -5.91 2.28
C ARG A 117 -4.02 -6.44 1.73
N TYR A 118 -2.97 -5.62 1.86
CA TYR A 118 -1.64 -5.99 1.44
C TYR A 118 -1.09 -7.16 2.25
N PRO A 119 -0.50 -8.18 1.60
CA PRO A 119 0.21 -9.24 2.31
C PRO A 119 1.50 -8.67 2.95
N MET A 120 1.97 -9.29 4.02
CA MET A 120 3.20 -8.92 4.75
C MET A 120 3.26 -7.46 5.19
N CYS A 121 2.12 -6.80 5.36
CA CYS A 121 2.04 -5.41 5.77
C CYS A 121 2.10 -5.30 7.30
N LEU A 122 3.09 -4.56 7.80
CA LEU A 122 3.16 -4.17 9.20
C LEU A 122 2.25 -2.95 9.42
N ARG A 123 1.18 -3.12 10.21
CA ARG A 123 0.15 -2.09 10.38
C ARG A 123 0.47 -1.18 11.55
N PHE A 124 1.13 -0.08 11.25
CA PHE A 124 1.48 0.95 12.24
C PHE A 124 0.34 1.94 12.48
N ILE A 125 -0.49 2.17 11.46
CA ILE A 125 -1.64 3.08 11.50
C ILE A 125 -2.93 2.25 11.58
N ARG A 126 -3.75 2.49 12.62
CA ARG A 126 -5.01 1.79 12.88
C ARG A 126 -6.20 2.74 12.87
#